data_d58020e5d219de64c172d5787fc4b96e
#
_entry.id   d58020e5d219de64c172d5787fc4b96e
#
_cell.length_a   1.000
_cell.length_b   1.000
_cell.length_c   1.000
_cell.angle_alpha   90.00
_cell.angle_beta   90.00
_cell.angle_gamma   90.00
#
_symmetry.space_group_name_H-M   'P 1'
#
loop_
_entity.id
_entity.type
_entity.pdbx_description
1 polymer ?
#
loop_
_entity_poly.entity_id
_entity_poly.type
_entity_poly.pdbx_seq_one_letter_code
_entity_poly.pdbx_strand_id
1 'polypeptide(L)'
;EKLAALNEAKRVTKPGGYILVAYIMNEYSVITYAIKEKHIKEGIEGGMLDESFHCTEKANDLYSFVRLEDIEALNAQAALTREKIIAADGAANYIRPFLNALDEEEFDMFVQYHLSTCERADLMGASAHTVDILRVCGDSE
;
A
#
# COMPACT_ATOMS: atom_id res chain seq x y z
N GLU A 1 -16.52 -2.25 3.67
CA GLU A 1 -15.78 -2.30 4.95
C GLU A 1 -14.72 -1.19 5.04
N LYS A 2 -13.79 -1.05 4.06
CA LYS A 2 -12.73 -0.03 4.07
C LYS A 2 -13.26 1.40 4.24
N LEU A 3 -14.30 1.78 3.49
CA LEU A 3 -14.92 3.11 3.60
C LEU A 3 -15.55 3.32 4.99
N ALA A 4 -16.16 2.29 5.57
CA ALA A 4 -16.72 2.39 6.92
C ALA A 4 -15.61 2.62 7.96
N ALA A 5 -14.47 1.94 7.83
CA ALA A 5 -13.32 2.13 8.69
C ALA A 5 -12.73 3.55 8.57
N LEU A 6 -12.60 4.08 7.35
CA LEU A 6 -12.14 5.45 7.12
C LEU A 6 -13.10 6.49 7.71
N ASN A 7 -14.42 6.30 7.54
CA ASN A 7 -15.43 7.19 8.11
C ASN A 7 -15.40 7.18 9.64
N GLU A 8 -15.18 6.01 10.26
CA GLU A 8 -15.06 5.91 11.71
C GLU A 8 -13.75 6.53 12.22
N ALA A 9 -12.64 6.31 11.53
CA ALA A 9 -11.38 6.98 11.83
C ALA A 9 -11.52 8.51 11.74
N LYS A 10 -12.20 9.00 10.69
CA LYS A 10 -12.53 10.42 10.55
C LYS A 10 -13.38 10.95 11.71
N ARG A 11 -14.41 10.19 12.11
CA ARG A 11 -15.33 10.58 13.20
C ARG A 11 -14.61 10.78 14.54
N VAL A 12 -13.62 9.94 14.84
CA VAL A 12 -12.88 9.97 16.12
C VAL A 12 -11.64 10.88 16.09
N THR A 13 -11.23 11.31 14.90
CA THR A 13 -10.07 12.20 14.76
C THR A 13 -10.50 13.66 14.89
N LYS A 14 -9.76 14.43 15.67
CA LYS A 14 -10.01 15.86 15.85
C LYS A 14 -9.85 16.62 14.51
N PRO A 15 -10.59 17.72 14.32
CA PRO A 15 -10.35 18.63 13.18
C PRO A 15 -8.87 19.02 13.08
N GLY A 16 -8.31 18.97 11.88
CA GLY A 16 -6.88 19.19 11.62
C GLY A 16 -5.95 18.03 12.02
N GLY A 17 -6.49 16.96 12.61
CA GLY A 17 -5.74 15.77 12.97
C GLY A 17 -5.42 14.87 11.77
N TYR A 18 -4.57 13.88 11.98
CA TYR A 18 -4.10 12.95 10.97
C TYR A 18 -4.66 11.55 11.17
N ILE A 19 -4.91 10.87 10.06
CA ILE A 19 -5.22 9.45 9.99
C ILE A 19 -4.11 8.79 9.16
N LEU A 20 -3.48 7.76 9.69
CA LEU A 20 -2.48 6.97 8.99
C LEU A 20 -3.13 5.64 8.61
N VAL A 21 -3.16 5.34 7.31
CA VAL A 21 -3.77 4.13 6.77
C VAL A 21 -2.73 3.30 6.06
N ALA A 22 -2.48 2.10 6.56
CA ALA A 22 -1.58 1.14 5.91
C ALA A 22 -2.37 0.28 4.91
N TYR A 23 -1.81 0.13 3.71
CA TYR A 23 -2.37 -0.70 2.65
C TYR A 23 -1.37 -1.74 2.19
N ILE A 24 -1.87 -2.90 1.76
CA ILE A 24 -1.09 -3.92 1.05
C ILE A 24 -1.32 -3.71 -0.44
N MET A 25 -0.21 -3.58 -1.20
CA MET A 25 -0.28 -3.24 -2.61
C MET A 25 -0.49 -4.48 -3.49
N ASN A 26 -1.38 -4.33 -4.47
CA ASN A 26 -1.75 -5.38 -5.42
C ASN A 26 -0.56 -5.93 -6.18
N GLU A 27 0.28 -5.06 -6.76
CA GLU A 27 1.35 -5.47 -7.65
C GLU A 27 2.42 -6.29 -6.91
N TYR A 28 2.70 -5.97 -5.67
CA TYR A 28 3.58 -6.79 -4.85
C TYR A 28 3.04 -8.22 -4.68
N SER A 29 1.74 -8.36 -4.37
CA SER A 29 1.11 -9.68 -4.21
C SER A 29 1.11 -10.48 -5.51
N VAL A 30 0.81 -9.85 -6.64
CA VAL A 30 0.84 -10.51 -7.95
C VAL A 30 2.27 -10.97 -8.28
N ILE A 31 3.27 -10.11 -8.12
CA ILE A 31 4.66 -10.45 -8.46
C ILE A 31 5.20 -11.55 -7.54
N THR A 32 5.00 -11.42 -6.24
CA THR A 32 5.64 -12.32 -5.27
C THR A 32 4.90 -13.63 -5.08
N TYR A 33 3.58 -13.60 -5.01
CA TYR A 33 2.78 -14.80 -4.78
C TYR A 33 2.34 -15.44 -6.10
N ALA A 34 1.69 -14.69 -6.98
CA ALA A 34 1.15 -15.29 -8.19
C ALA A 34 2.24 -15.67 -9.20
N ILE A 35 3.21 -14.78 -9.48
CA ILE A 35 4.22 -15.03 -10.52
C ILE A 35 5.39 -15.83 -9.97
N LYS A 36 6.07 -15.34 -8.92
CA LYS A 36 7.29 -15.96 -8.39
C LYS A 36 7.04 -17.37 -7.85
N GLU A 37 5.91 -17.59 -7.19
CA GLU A 37 5.51 -18.91 -6.66
C GLU A 37 4.69 -19.74 -7.64
N LYS A 38 4.48 -19.24 -8.88
CA LYS A 38 3.82 -19.93 -10.00
C LYS A 38 2.33 -20.26 -9.76
N HIS A 39 1.63 -19.42 -9.00
CA HIS A 39 0.19 -19.55 -8.76
C HIS A 39 -0.68 -18.70 -9.70
N ILE A 40 -0.09 -18.01 -10.67
CA ILE A 40 -0.82 -17.03 -11.50
C ILE A 40 -1.98 -17.67 -12.30
N LYS A 41 -1.75 -18.86 -12.87
CA LYS A 41 -2.78 -19.57 -13.63
C LYS A 41 -3.94 -19.99 -12.73
N GLU A 42 -3.62 -20.59 -11.59
CA GLU A 42 -4.58 -20.98 -10.58
C GLU A 42 -5.36 -19.78 -10.03
N GLY A 43 -4.65 -18.64 -9.82
CA GLY A 43 -5.24 -17.40 -9.38
C GLY A 43 -6.30 -16.85 -10.34
N ILE A 44 -6.03 -16.90 -11.65
CA ILE A 44 -7.00 -16.49 -12.68
C ILE A 44 -8.16 -17.48 -12.78
N GLU A 45 -7.87 -18.78 -12.89
CA GLU A 45 -8.90 -19.83 -13.02
C GLU A 45 -9.81 -19.90 -11.77
N GLY A 46 -9.24 -19.67 -10.59
CA GLY A 46 -9.98 -19.60 -9.31
C GLY A 46 -10.70 -18.28 -9.06
N GLY A 47 -10.49 -17.28 -9.91
CA GLY A 47 -11.07 -15.95 -9.77
C GLY A 47 -10.49 -15.14 -8.61
N MET A 48 -9.30 -15.49 -8.14
CA MET A 48 -8.53 -14.70 -7.18
C MET A 48 -7.90 -13.46 -7.81
N LEU A 49 -7.65 -13.52 -9.12
CA LEU A 49 -7.23 -12.40 -9.96
C LEU A 49 -8.30 -12.16 -11.04
N ASP A 50 -8.61 -10.92 -11.31
CA ASP A 50 -9.45 -10.53 -12.43
C ASP A 50 -8.66 -10.38 -13.75
N GLU A 51 -9.33 -9.99 -14.83
CA GLU A 51 -8.72 -9.82 -16.16
C GLU A 51 -7.64 -8.74 -16.20
N SER A 52 -7.63 -7.81 -15.24
CA SER A 52 -6.62 -6.76 -15.10
C SER A 52 -5.49 -7.14 -14.14
N PHE A 53 -5.48 -8.40 -13.66
CA PHE A 53 -4.59 -8.90 -12.60
C PHE A 53 -4.76 -8.16 -11.28
N HIS A 54 -5.95 -7.62 -11.01
CA HIS A 54 -6.27 -7.10 -9.69
C HIS A 54 -6.75 -8.24 -8.79
N CYS A 55 -6.25 -8.27 -7.56
CA CYS A 55 -6.67 -9.25 -6.57
C CYS A 55 -8.13 -8.99 -6.18
N THR A 56 -8.95 -10.02 -6.28
CA THR A 56 -10.36 -9.99 -5.87
C THR A 56 -10.51 -10.29 -4.38
N GLU A 57 -11.72 -10.20 -3.86
CA GLU A 57 -12.03 -10.61 -2.48
C GLU A 57 -11.74 -12.10 -2.20
N LYS A 58 -11.64 -12.92 -3.25
CA LYS A 58 -11.28 -14.34 -3.12
C LYS A 58 -9.78 -14.58 -2.93
N ALA A 59 -8.95 -13.57 -3.15
CA ALA A 59 -7.51 -13.72 -3.05
C ALA A 59 -7.04 -13.96 -1.60
N ASN A 60 -7.75 -13.39 -0.62
CA ASN A 60 -7.45 -13.58 0.80
C ASN A 60 -8.68 -13.25 1.66
N ASP A 61 -8.91 -14.04 2.70
CA ASP A 61 -10.05 -13.86 3.61
C ASP A 61 -9.86 -12.70 4.62
N LEU A 62 -8.62 -12.33 4.90
CA LEU A 62 -8.27 -11.34 5.92
C LEU A 62 -7.81 -10.01 5.33
N TYR A 63 -7.14 -10.06 4.18
CA TYR A 63 -6.48 -8.90 3.59
C TYR A 63 -7.10 -8.55 2.24
N SER A 64 -7.19 -7.27 1.98
CA SER A 64 -7.55 -6.73 0.68
C SER A 64 -6.36 -6.01 0.08
N PHE A 65 -6.09 -6.33 -1.17
CA PHE A 65 -4.99 -5.74 -1.93
C PHE A 65 -5.52 -4.59 -2.77
N VAL A 66 -4.78 -3.50 -2.82
CA VAL A 66 -5.22 -2.27 -3.48
C VAL A 66 -4.18 -1.73 -4.44
N ARG A 67 -4.63 -0.96 -5.41
CA ARG A 67 -3.84 -0.09 -6.26
C ARG A 67 -3.96 1.36 -5.80
N LEU A 68 -3.13 2.24 -6.32
CA LEU A 68 -3.19 3.67 -5.95
C LEU A 68 -4.54 4.30 -6.28
N GLU A 69 -5.13 3.95 -7.42
CA GLU A 69 -6.45 4.40 -7.86
C GLU A 69 -7.58 3.97 -6.90
N ASP A 70 -7.47 2.79 -6.29
CA ASP A 70 -8.43 2.33 -5.26
C ASP A 70 -8.34 3.18 -4.00
N ILE A 71 -7.11 3.51 -3.59
CA ILE A 71 -6.87 4.36 -2.41
C ILE A 71 -7.40 5.77 -2.69
N GLU A 72 -7.17 6.31 -3.87
CA GLU A 72 -7.68 7.63 -4.29
C GLU A 72 -9.21 7.67 -4.28
N ALA A 73 -9.84 6.64 -4.82
CA ALA A 73 -11.30 6.52 -4.82
C ALA A 73 -11.87 6.42 -3.39
N LEU A 74 -11.22 5.68 -2.49
CA LEU A 74 -11.62 5.58 -1.09
C LEU A 74 -11.50 6.93 -0.36
N ASN A 75 -10.39 7.65 -0.56
CA ASN A 75 -10.18 8.95 0.05
C ASN A 75 -11.23 9.97 -0.42
N ALA A 76 -11.54 9.99 -1.72
CA ALA A 76 -12.56 10.84 -2.28
C ALA A 76 -13.96 10.55 -1.69
N GLN A 77 -14.33 9.26 -1.56
CA GLN A 77 -15.59 8.84 -0.97
C GLN A 77 -15.70 9.20 0.53
N ALA A 78 -14.59 9.12 1.26
CA ALA A 78 -14.53 9.50 2.67
C ALA A 78 -14.42 11.02 2.89
N ALA A 79 -14.25 11.80 1.82
CA ALA A 79 -13.93 13.23 1.87
C ALA A 79 -12.75 13.50 2.83
N LEU A 80 -11.66 12.79 2.60
CA LEU A 80 -10.38 12.94 3.28
C LEU A 80 -9.34 13.48 2.31
N THR A 81 -8.50 14.37 2.79
CA THR A 81 -7.42 14.98 2.00
C THR A 81 -6.10 14.28 2.30
N ARG A 82 -5.43 13.78 1.25
CA ARG A 82 -4.09 13.25 1.39
C ARG A 82 -3.09 14.36 1.64
N GLU A 83 -2.33 14.24 2.70
CA GLU A 83 -1.13 15.05 2.95
C GLU A 83 0.06 14.48 2.16
N LYS A 84 0.31 13.19 2.31
CA LYS A 84 1.29 12.42 1.56
C LYS A 84 0.99 10.91 1.61
N ILE A 85 1.59 10.17 0.69
CA ILE A 85 1.63 8.72 0.73
C ILE A 85 3.09 8.27 0.64
N ILE A 86 3.47 7.27 1.40
CA ILE A 86 4.83 6.74 1.43
C ILE A 86 4.85 5.24 1.17
N ALA A 87 5.82 4.79 0.40
CA ALA A 87 6.17 3.39 0.25
C ALA A 87 6.88 2.93 1.53
N ALA A 88 6.24 2.10 2.36
CA ALA A 88 6.82 1.68 3.62
C ALA A 88 8.02 0.75 3.45
N ASP A 89 7.96 -0.15 2.47
CA ASP A 89 8.99 -1.16 2.22
C ASP A 89 9.83 -0.86 0.97
N GLY A 90 9.29 -0.12 0.00
CA GLY A 90 9.94 0.07 -1.30
C GLY A 90 10.31 -1.27 -1.95
N ALA A 91 11.57 -1.42 -2.34
CA ALA A 91 12.10 -2.64 -2.93
C ALA A 91 12.53 -3.71 -1.91
N ALA A 92 12.53 -3.40 -0.60
CA ALA A 92 13.15 -4.23 0.43
C ALA A 92 12.66 -5.68 0.43
N ASN A 93 11.36 -5.89 0.30
CA ASN A 93 10.78 -7.24 0.32
C ASN A 93 11.18 -8.10 -0.89
N TYR A 94 11.48 -7.49 -2.04
CA TYR A 94 11.93 -8.23 -3.24
C TYR A 94 13.37 -8.71 -3.12
N ILE A 95 14.21 -7.97 -2.39
CA ILE A 95 15.66 -8.18 -2.30
C ILE A 95 16.11 -8.51 -0.86
N ARG A 96 15.20 -8.94 0.00
CA ARG A 96 15.48 -9.21 1.42
C ARG A 96 16.73 -10.08 1.67
N PRO A 97 16.97 -11.20 0.95
CA PRO A 97 18.18 -11.99 1.16
C PRO A 97 19.47 -11.21 0.90
N PHE A 98 19.46 -10.30 -0.08
CA PHE A 98 20.61 -9.46 -0.40
C PHE A 98 20.81 -8.37 0.67
N LEU A 99 19.72 -7.73 1.14
CA LEU A 99 19.79 -6.75 2.22
C LEU A 99 20.32 -7.36 3.52
N ASN A 100 19.93 -8.59 3.83
CA ASN A 100 20.41 -9.31 5.02
C ASN A 100 21.89 -9.70 4.95
N ALA A 101 22.51 -9.62 3.78
CA ALA A 101 23.92 -9.92 3.55
C ALA A 101 24.80 -8.65 3.49
N LEU A 102 24.21 -7.46 3.49
CA LEU A 102 24.93 -6.19 3.53
C LEU A 102 25.63 -6.02 4.89
N ASP A 103 26.75 -5.33 4.87
CA ASP A 103 27.33 -4.82 6.10
C ASP A 103 26.55 -3.58 6.62
N GLU A 104 26.93 -3.07 7.79
CA GLU A 104 26.23 -1.97 8.44
C GLU A 104 26.27 -0.68 7.60
N GLU A 105 27.42 -0.37 7.00
CA GLU A 105 27.60 0.82 6.17
C GLU A 105 26.76 0.73 4.89
N GLU A 106 26.78 -0.39 4.20
CA GLU A 106 25.98 -0.64 3.00
C GLU A 106 24.46 -0.62 3.33
N PHE A 107 24.06 -1.16 4.47
CA PHE A 107 22.68 -1.13 4.91
C PHE A 107 22.21 0.30 5.23
N ASP A 108 23.04 1.12 5.85
CA ASP A 108 22.74 2.53 6.09
C ASP A 108 22.59 3.30 4.77
N MET A 109 23.40 3.01 3.75
CA MET A 109 23.25 3.58 2.41
C MET A 109 21.92 3.16 1.77
N PHE A 110 21.51 1.89 1.94
CA PHE A 110 20.19 1.43 1.49
C PHE A 110 19.04 2.20 2.19
N VAL A 111 19.14 2.41 3.49
CA VAL A 111 18.14 3.21 4.25
C VAL A 111 18.06 4.65 3.71
N GLN A 112 19.20 5.30 3.44
CA GLN A 112 19.23 6.63 2.84
C GLN A 112 18.59 6.65 1.44
N TYR A 113 18.89 5.64 0.61
CA TYR A 113 18.25 5.47 -0.68
C TYR A 113 16.72 5.34 -0.53
N HIS A 114 16.26 4.46 0.37
CA HIS A 114 14.84 4.27 0.61
C HIS A 114 14.16 5.57 1.06
N LEU A 115 14.74 6.28 2.02
CA LEU A 115 14.20 7.57 2.49
C LEU A 115 14.14 8.63 1.38
N SER A 116 15.08 8.60 0.43
CA SER A 116 15.08 9.53 -0.71
C SER A 116 14.04 9.18 -1.79
N THR A 117 13.51 7.95 -1.78
CA THR A 117 12.62 7.43 -2.82
C THR A 117 11.22 7.07 -2.34
N CYS A 118 11.00 6.96 -1.03
CA CYS A 118 9.75 6.43 -0.47
C CYS A 118 8.50 7.29 -0.77
N GLU A 119 8.65 8.55 -1.15
CA GLU A 119 7.55 9.44 -1.57
C GLU A 119 7.40 9.54 -3.10
N ARG A 120 8.19 8.80 -3.88
CA ARG A 120 8.12 8.83 -5.35
C ARG A 120 6.89 8.10 -5.85
N ALA A 121 6.02 8.81 -6.57
CA ALA A 121 4.77 8.27 -7.11
C ALA A 121 5.00 7.12 -8.11
N ASP A 122 6.08 7.18 -8.90
CA ASP A 122 6.45 6.16 -9.90
C ASP A 122 6.93 4.83 -9.28
N LEU A 123 7.25 4.80 -7.98
CA LEU A 123 7.70 3.60 -7.26
C LEU A 123 6.67 3.09 -6.25
N MET A 124 5.62 3.85 -5.99
CA MET A 124 4.68 3.59 -4.88
C MET A 124 3.94 2.26 -5.02
N GLY A 125 3.41 1.99 -6.21
CA GLY A 125 2.59 0.79 -6.45
C GLY A 125 3.36 -0.53 -6.34
N ALA A 126 4.69 -0.52 -6.45
CA ALA A 126 5.53 -1.71 -6.34
C ALA A 126 5.96 -2.03 -4.90
N SER A 127 5.75 -1.15 -3.94
CA SER A 127 6.00 -1.44 -2.52
C SER A 127 5.05 -2.53 -2.01
N ALA A 128 5.49 -3.34 -1.05
CA ALA A 128 4.59 -4.31 -0.41
C ALA A 128 3.50 -3.59 0.37
N HIS A 129 3.89 -2.57 1.11
CA HIS A 129 2.98 -1.74 1.89
C HIS A 129 3.19 -0.26 1.57
N THR A 130 2.10 0.48 1.65
CA THR A 130 2.11 1.94 1.64
C THR A 130 1.42 2.46 2.89
N VAL A 131 1.81 3.66 3.31
CA VAL A 131 1.09 4.39 4.37
C VAL A 131 0.57 5.68 3.76
N ASP A 132 -0.75 5.83 3.72
CA ASP A 132 -1.44 7.04 3.30
C ASP A 132 -1.69 7.91 4.53
N ILE A 133 -1.17 9.12 4.50
CA ILE A 133 -1.29 10.10 5.58
C ILE A 133 -2.36 11.10 5.16
N LEU A 134 -3.50 11.00 5.82
CA LEU A 134 -4.70 11.78 5.52
C LEU A 134 -4.92 12.84 6.59
N ARG A 135 -5.47 13.97 6.18
CA ARG A 135 -5.83 15.05 7.09
C ARG A 135 -7.35 15.20 7.18
N VAL A 136 -7.85 15.30 8.38
CA VAL A 136 -9.25 15.66 8.62
C VAL A 136 -9.38 17.18 8.51
N CYS A 137 -10.14 17.66 7.51
CA CYS A 137 -10.40 19.09 7.40
C CYS A 137 -11.08 19.59 8.65
N GLY A 138 -10.61 20.72 9.18
CA GLY A 138 -11.34 21.47 10.19
C GLY A 138 -12.59 22.09 9.53
N ASP A 139 -13.68 22.17 10.26
CA ASP A 139 -14.78 23.03 9.84
C ASP A 139 -14.22 24.44 9.67
N SER A 140 -14.33 24.97 8.45
CA SER A 140 -14.00 26.36 8.21
C SER A 140 -14.97 27.21 9.02
N GLU A 141 -14.49 27.89 10.07
CA GLU A 141 -15.24 28.94 10.73
C GLU A 141 -15.55 30.09 9.77
#